data_9349ac962b2b417062650f378bde7e1d
#
_entry.id   9349ac962b2b417062650f378bde7e1d
#
_cell.length_a   1.000
_cell.length_b   1.000
_cell.length_c   1.000
_cell.angle_alpha   90.00
_cell.angle_beta   90.00
_cell.angle_gamma   90.00
#
_symmetry.space_group_name_H-M   'P 1'
#
loop_
_entity.id
_entity.type
_entity.pdbx_description
1 polymer ?
#
loop_
_entity_poly.entity_id
_entity_poly.type
_entity_poly.pdbx_seq_one_letter_code
_entity_poly.pdbx_strand_id
1 'polypeptide(L)'
;MMRKLLTFLQAVAISTLIAGCGGTGTETGPEITPEIKFTEDIVTSGISVESAEQSITLSFSTNVAWSATTSADWITISPSSGAAGKNSVKIKVEENTESKQRTATITIKTTDGKCTASIKVTQGKDKIIFEDANFKAYLVANFDTDRDGEISQMEALGIKDINVSTEDIASVSGIEYMTNLETLICRGTFNNGDASGLLTSIDVTHNKKLTSLDVGCNVLTRIDISNNTELTELSFENNNLTTIDAGNNVSLIRINGDSNKLETIILPLSKSLAVLSVRYNKLTSLDVTRNEGLDSLDCEWNTLSELDLSRNTSLVYLNCGVNKLNTLDLSHNTELEELVAYTNQMTMLDVSKCNKIKELDCGSNHLETLDIGRCTELRILDCEWNGLDELTIPPITSLYKLYCGGNYLKSLDISANTGLRTFDCSGNQIKSLDVSNNTALNDLNCSDNKIETLDISKLTNLKNLYCDDNPLSTLYIFKGQLDGLRKKEIPDGVKIIDGSTTGGNDDTTTGGKITLE
;
A
#
# COMPACT_ATOMS: atom_id res chain seq x y z
N MET A 1 25.27 0.85 -18.80
CA MET A 1 26.00 1.61 -19.85
C MET A 1 27.23 2.25 -19.22
N MET A 2 28.38 2.04 -19.77
CA MET A 2 29.74 2.23 -19.29
C MET A 2 29.96 3.34 -18.23
N ARG A 3 30.40 2.93 -17.03
CA ARG A 3 31.05 3.85 -16.06
C ARG A 3 32.39 4.33 -16.66
N LYS A 4 32.48 5.63 -16.87
CA LYS A 4 33.74 6.28 -17.25
C LYS A 4 34.67 6.29 -16.02
N LEU A 5 35.77 5.57 -16.14
CA LEU A 5 36.95 5.74 -15.28
C LEU A 5 37.46 7.20 -15.41
N LEU A 6 37.28 8.00 -14.39
CA LEU A 6 37.95 9.30 -14.31
C LEU A 6 39.31 9.08 -13.63
N THR A 7 40.35 8.89 -14.45
CA THR A 7 41.74 8.91 -14.01
C THR A 7 42.15 10.37 -13.81
N PHE A 8 42.22 10.82 -12.55
CA PHE A 8 42.89 12.09 -12.25
C PHE A 8 44.41 11.90 -12.33
N LEU A 9 45.01 12.28 -13.45
CA LEU A 9 46.43 12.54 -13.53
C LEU A 9 46.66 13.96 -12.96
N GLN A 10 47.04 14.08 -11.70
CA GLN A 10 47.72 15.28 -11.23
C GLN A 10 49.21 15.13 -11.51
N ALA A 11 49.72 15.97 -12.40
CA ALA A 11 51.17 16.13 -12.58
C ALA A 11 51.73 16.84 -11.35
N VAL A 12 52.44 16.10 -10.50
CA VAL A 12 53.18 16.65 -9.37
C VAL A 12 54.64 16.70 -9.73
N ALA A 13 55.28 17.84 -9.44
CA ALA A 13 56.68 18.11 -9.67
C ALA A 13 57.57 17.10 -8.90
N ILE A 14 58.52 16.55 -9.61
CA ILE A 14 59.48 15.57 -9.08
C ILE A 14 60.42 16.26 -8.08
N SER A 15 60.22 16.04 -6.79
CA SER A 15 61.22 16.25 -5.75
C SER A 15 61.70 14.88 -5.26
N THR A 16 62.94 14.55 -5.53
CA THR A 16 63.57 13.34 -5.01
C THR A 16 63.85 13.53 -3.53
N LEU A 17 63.06 12.93 -2.65
CA LEU A 17 63.40 12.85 -1.23
C LEU A 17 64.31 11.63 -0.98
N ILE A 18 65.46 11.85 -0.43
CA ILE A 18 66.43 10.83 0.00
C ILE A 18 66.18 10.58 1.48
N ALA A 19 65.72 9.37 1.84
CA ALA A 19 65.77 8.94 3.24
C ALA A 19 67.27 8.73 3.59
N GLY A 20 67.85 9.75 4.17
CA GLY A 20 69.27 9.69 4.59
C GLY A 20 69.42 8.80 5.82
N CYS A 21 70.17 7.72 5.66
CA CYS A 21 70.57 6.84 6.76
C CYS A 21 71.93 7.27 7.23
N GLY A 22 71.98 8.03 8.34
CA GLY A 22 73.28 8.44 8.96
C GLY A 22 73.95 7.27 9.68
N GLY A 23 75.09 6.83 9.17
CA GLY A 23 75.99 5.88 9.86
C GLY A 23 77.30 6.54 10.20
N THR A 24 77.71 6.53 11.48
CA THR A 24 79.08 6.88 11.93
C THR A 24 79.94 5.63 11.80
N GLY A 25 80.88 5.61 10.84
CA GLY A 25 81.72 4.43 10.61
C GLY A 25 83.13 4.79 10.32
N THR A 26 84.05 4.01 10.79
CA THR A 26 85.47 4.02 10.56
C THR A 26 85.84 3.46 9.18
N GLU A 27 86.82 4.09 8.48
CA GLU A 27 87.25 3.80 7.11
C GLU A 27 87.77 2.37 6.88
N THR A 28 87.13 1.62 5.98
CA THR A 28 87.79 0.54 5.18
C THR A 28 86.99 0.32 3.87
N GLY A 29 87.55 0.89 2.74
CA GLY A 29 87.00 0.69 1.38
C GLY A 29 85.75 1.51 1.06
N PRO A 30 85.31 1.65 -0.21
CA PRO A 30 84.08 2.38 -0.52
C PRO A 30 82.88 1.61 0.03
N GLU A 31 82.51 1.95 1.26
CA GLU A 31 81.32 1.39 1.89
C GLU A 31 80.08 1.89 1.14
N ILE A 32 79.36 0.96 0.50
CA ILE A 32 78.09 1.30 -0.15
C ILE A 32 77.13 1.71 0.95
N THR A 33 76.84 3.01 1.06
CA THR A 33 75.74 3.46 1.95
C THR A 33 74.39 2.97 1.41
N PRO A 34 73.66 2.10 2.15
CA PRO A 34 72.38 1.58 1.71
C PRO A 34 71.37 2.70 1.53
N GLU A 35 70.59 2.65 0.44
CA GLU A 35 69.67 3.70 0.04
C GLU A 35 68.42 3.11 -0.51
N ILE A 36 67.25 3.71 -0.16
CA ILE A 36 65.92 3.43 -0.73
C ILE A 36 65.39 4.74 -1.29
N LYS A 37 65.12 4.78 -2.60
CA LYS A 37 64.56 5.95 -3.28
C LYS A 37 63.21 5.65 -3.91
N PHE A 38 62.25 6.49 -3.62
CA PHE A 38 60.94 6.45 -4.26
C PHE A 38 60.85 7.46 -5.40
N THR A 39 60.00 7.16 -6.38
CA THR A 39 59.71 8.08 -7.48
C THR A 39 58.79 9.22 -7.06
N GLU A 40 58.09 9.07 -5.95
CA GLU A 40 57.14 10.03 -5.36
C GLU A 40 57.41 10.16 -3.86
N ASP A 41 56.93 11.24 -3.24
CA ASP A 41 57.04 11.45 -1.79
C ASP A 41 56.00 10.66 -0.99
N ILE A 42 56.04 9.34 -1.11
CA ILE A 42 55.07 8.42 -0.50
C ILE A 42 55.40 8.13 0.98
N VAL A 43 56.64 8.39 1.39
CA VAL A 43 57.05 8.16 2.79
C VAL A 43 56.40 9.20 3.71
N THR A 44 56.27 10.44 3.24
CA THR A 44 55.71 11.55 4.01
C THR A 44 54.19 11.64 3.81
N SER A 45 53.70 11.46 2.57
CA SER A 45 52.28 11.56 2.24
C SER A 45 51.45 10.32 2.65
N GLY A 46 52.10 9.14 2.67
CA GLY A 46 51.41 7.87 2.88
C GLY A 46 50.59 7.43 1.66
N ILE A 47 49.86 6.35 1.83
CA ILE A 47 48.90 5.79 0.86
C ILE A 47 47.51 5.90 1.47
N SER A 48 46.59 6.59 0.79
CA SER A 48 45.18 6.62 1.16
C SER A 48 44.37 5.85 0.12
N VAL A 49 43.49 4.97 0.59
CA VAL A 49 42.62 4.13 -0.24
C VAL A 49 41.21 4.18 0.30
N GLU A 50 40.23 3.95 -0.59
CA GLU A 50 38.82 3.79 -0.21
C GLU A 50 38.60 2.46 0.53
N SER A 51 37.39 2.21 1.01
CA SER A 51 37.03 0.97 1.72
C SER A 51 37.15 -0.29 0.86
N ALA A 52 36.87 -0.21 -0.44
CA ALA A 52 36.86 -1.34 -1.36
C ALA A 52 38.27 -1.99 -1.53
N GLU A 53 38.30 -3.28 -1.91
CA GLU A 53 39.53 -3.97 -2.28
C GLU A 53 40.27 -3.21 -3.39
N GLN A 54 41.54 -2.95 -3.18
CA GLN A 54 42.36 -2.24 -4.16
C GLN A 54 43.73 -2.90 -4.34
N SER A 55 44.33 -2.68 -5.53
CA SER A 55 45.71 -3.06 -5.81
C SER A 55 46.48 -1.85 -6.28
N ILE A 56 47.58 -1.57 -5.61
CA ILE A 56 48.46 -0.43 -5.85
C ILE A 56 49.84 -0.94 -6.25
N THR A 57 50.46 -0.27 -7.21
CA THR A 57 51.86 -0.56 -7.59
C THR A 57 52.79 0.47 -6.98
N LEU A 58 53.69 0.04 -6.13
CA LEU A 58 54.72 0.89 -5.53
C LEU A 58 56.05 0.64 -6.23
N SER A 59 56.64 1.70 -6.78
CA SER A 59 57.91 1.68 -7.47
C SER A 59 58.97 2.39 -6.66
N PHE A 60 60.17 1.78 -6.52
CA PHE A 60 61.29 2.33 -5.80
C PHE A 60 62.60 1.76 -6.33
N SER A 61 63.71 2.30 -5.92
CA SER A 61 65.02 1.76 -6.23
C SER A 61 65.85 1.58 -4.96
N THR A 62 66.72 0.56 -4.95
CA THR A 62 67.64 0.26 -3.87
C THR A 62 69.01 -0.06 -4.45
N ASN A 63 70.07 0.24 -3.72
CA ASN A 63 71.44 -0.11 -4.12
C ASN A 63 71.96 -1.42 -3.47
N VAL A 64 71.17 -2.03 -2.62
CA VAL A 64 71.38 -3.34 -1.99
C VAL A 64 70.09 -4.16 -2.01
N ALA A 65 70.16 -5.44 -1.71
CA ALA A 65 68.94 -6.29 -1.60
C ALA A 65 68.01 -5.78 -0.48
N TRP A 66 66.73 -6.03 -0.64
CA TRP A 66 65.68 -5.48 0.23
C TRP A 66 64.62 -6.53 0.60
N SER A 67 63.86 -6.23 1.65
CA SER A 67 62.63 -6.94 2.03
C SER A 67 61.54 -5.94 2.43
N ALA A 68 60.28 -6.34 2.25
CA ALA A 68 59.10 -5.57 2.66
C ALA A 68 58.19 -6.39 3.58
N THR A 69 57.65 -5.73 4.59
CA THR A 69 56.69 -6.32 5.55
C THR A 69 55.54 -5.35 5.77
N THR A 70 54.44 -5.84 6.27
CA THR A 70 53.29 -5.04 6.69
C THR A 70 52.94 -5.32 8.14
N SER A 71 52.37 -4.33 8.82
CA SER A 71 51.92 -4.43 10.21
C SER A 71 50.51 -4.99 10.34
N ALA A 72 49.83 -5.36 9.22
CA ALA A 72 48.43 -5.80 9.22
C ALA A 72 48.23 -6.88 8.16
N ASP A 73 47.37 -7.83 8.46
CA ASP A 73 47.02 -9.02 7.64
C ASP A 73 46.16 -8.68 6.42
N TRP A 74 45.43 -7.55 6.46
CA TRP A 74 44.63 -7.06 5.36
C TRP A 74 45.41 -6.38 4.24
N ILE A 75 46.78 -6.36 4.35
CA ILE A 75 47.69 -5.90 3.29
C ILE A 75 48.59 -7.05 2.87
N THR A 76 48.65 -7.34 1.57
CA THR A 76 49.59 -8.30 0.99
C THR A 76 50.55 -7.57 0.04
N ILE A 77 51.84 -7.89 0.12
CA ILE A 77 52.89 -7.30 -0.71
C ILE A 77 53.52 -8.40 -1.57
N SER A 78 53.62 -8.19 -2.88
CA SER A 78 54.19 -9.16 -3.80
C SER A 78 55.01 -8.46 -4.92
N PRO A 79 56.27 -8.80 -5.13
CA PRO A 79 57.12 -9.62 -4.26
C PRO A 79 57.43 -8.92 -2.93
N SER A 80 57.69 -9.69 -1.85
CA SER A 80 58.04 -9.17 -0.52
C SER A 80 59.57 -9.03 -0.31
N SER A 81 60.41 -9.31 -1.32
CA SER A 81 61.87 -9.10 -1.31
C SER A 81 62.38 -9.05 -2.73
N GLY A 82 63.57 -8.48 -2.88
CA GLY A 82 64.25 -8.37 -4.18
C GLY A 82 65.72 -7.98 -4.09
N ALA A 83 66.38 -7.98 -5.26
CA ALA A 83 67.76 -7.56 -5.42
C ALA A 83 67.88 -6.03 -5.53
N ALA A 84 69.11 -5.52 -5.49
CA ALA A 84 69.46 -4.14 -5.82
C ALA A 84 68.98 -3.77 -7.23
N GLY A 85 68.58 -2.51 -7.42
CA GLY A 85 68.13 -1.97 -8.69
C GLY A 85 66.75 -1.28 -8.59
N LYS A 86 66.12 -1.09 -9.74
CA LYS A 86 64.70 -0.62 -9.82
C LYS A 86 63.75 -1.74 -9.48
N ASN A 87 62.86 -1.51 -8.56
CA ASN A 87 61.93 -2.46 -8.03
C ASN A 87 60.48 -1.97 -8.17
N SER A 88 59.58 -2.90 -8.31
CA SER A 88 58.15 -2.65 -8.30
C SER A 88 57.45 -3.74 -7.49
N VAL A 89 56.60 -3.37 -6.55
CA VAL A 89 55.81 -4.29 -5.73
C VAL A 89 54.34 -3.98 -5.91
N LYS A 90 53.51 -5.01 -5.97
CA LYS A 90 52.05 -4.92 -5.93
C LYS A 90 51.63 -5.01 -4.46
N ILE A 91 50.91 -4.01 -3.99
CA ILE A 91 50.30 -3.95 -2.68
C ILE A 91 48.80 -4.25 -2.91
N LYS A 92 48.33 -5.38 -2.40
CA LYS A 92 46.89 -5.67 -2.35
C LYS A 92 46.36 -5.28 -0.98
N VAL A 93 45.34 -4.44 -0.95
CA VAL A 93 44.63 -4.00 0.24
C VAL A 93 43.24 -4.65 0.18
N GLU A 94 42.90 -5.48 1.15
CA GLU A 94 41.59 -6.12 1.25
C GLU A 94 40.52 -5.10 1.63
N GLU A 95 39.26 -5.41 1.28
CA GLU A 95 38.10 -4.58 1.61
C GLU A 95 38.01 -4.31 3.12
N ASN A 96 37.73 -3.07 3.48
CA ASN A 96 37.39 -2.68 4.85
C ASN A 96 35.88 -2.64 5.00
N THR A 97 35.32 -3.69 5.57
CA THR A 97 33.86 -3.82 5.86
C THR A 97 33.48 -3.21 7.21
N GLU A 98 34.45 -2.61 7.94
CA GLU A 98 34.19 -1.97 9.22
C GLU A 98 33.78 -0.51 9.03
N SER A 99 32.93 -0.01 9.90
CA SER A 99 32.49 1.39 9.96
C SER A 99 33.64 2.35 10.34
N LYS A 100 34.80 1.83 10.72
CA LYS A 100 35.95 2.62 11.14
C LYS A 100 37.09 2.60 10.12
N GLN A 101 37.70 3.76 9.95
CA GLN A 101 38.95 3.88 9.22
C GLN A 101 40.04 3.02 9.90
N ARG A 102 40.82 2.27 9.10
CA ARG A 102 41.93 1.48 9.61
C ARG A 102 43.26 1.94 9.02
N THR A 103 44.31 1.72 9.75
CA THR A 103 45.68 2.11 9.34
C THR A 103 46.65 0.98 9.54
N ALA A 104 47.63 0.91 8.64
CA ALA A 104 48.74 -0.01 8.73
C ALA A 104 50.04 0.66 8.26
N THR A 105 51.17 0.01 8.49
CA THR A 105 52.46 0.47 8.04
C THR A 105 53.12 -0.59 7.15
N ILE A 106 53.53 -0.19 5.96
CA ILE A 106 54.40 -0.97 5.09
C ILE A 106 55.83 -0.54 5.40
N THR A 107 56.68 -1.50 5.70
CA THR A 107 58.09 -1.26 6.00
C THR A 107 58.94 -1.92 4.91
N ILE A 108 59.72 -1.11 4.16
CA ILE A 108 60.72 -1.57 3.22
C ILE A 108 62.10 -1.36 3.89
N LYS A 109 62.90 -2.42 3.94
CA LYS A 109 64.16 -2.44 4.67
C LYS A 109 65.24 -3.10 3.82
N THR A 110 66.43 -2.53 3.84
CA THR A 110 67.61 -3.17 3.25
C THR A 110 67.99 -4.44 4.04
N THR A 111 68.56 -5.45 3.38
CA THR A 111 68.89 -6.74 4.05
C THR A 111 69.91 -6.63 5.13
N ASP A 112 70.83 -5.60 5.08
CA ASP A 112 71.74 -5.29 6.11
C ASP A 112 71.14 -4.49 7.30
N GLY A 113 69.84 -4.11 7.17
CA GLY A 113 69.13 -3.39 8.19
C GLY A 113 69.51 -1.92 8.40
N LYS A 114 70.44 -1.37 7.57
CA LYS A 114 70.96 0.00 7.77
C LYS A 114 70.04 1.09 7.21
N CYS A 115 69.13 0.75 6.23
CA CYS A 115 68.16 1.69 5.70
C CYS A 115 66.69 1.10 5.78
N THR A 116 65.80 1.94 6.23
CA THR A 116 64.37 1.56 6.40
C THR A 116 63.48 2.70 5.96
N ALA A 117 62.46 2.40 5.17
CA ALA A 117 61.38 3.30 4.81
C ALA A 117 60.04 2.76 5.35
N SER A 118 59.31 3.61 6.03
CA SER A 118 57.98 3.28 6.58
C SER A 118 56.93 4.11 5.88
N ILE A 119 55.92 3.43 5.30
CA ILE A 119 54.85 4.05 4.55
C ILE A 119 53.54 3.77 5.29
N LYS A 120 52.88 4.82 5.74
CA LYS A 120 51.56 4.70 6.34
C LYS A 120 50.52 4.40 5.27
N VAL A 121 49.71 3.37 5.45
CA VAL A 121 48.52 3.10 4.65
C VAL A 121 47.29 3.43 5.50
N THR A 122 46.40 4.24 4.94
CA THR A 122 45.14 4.60 5.56
C THR A 122 44.03 4.14 4.64
N GLN A 123 43.14 3.28 5.12
CA GLN A 123 41.96 2.83 4.37
C GLN A 123 40.72 3.44 4.99
N GLY A 124 39.86 4.01 4.11
CA GLY A 124 38.58 4.61 4.48
C GLY A 124 37.65 3.63 5.17
N LYS A 125 36.68 4.17 5.89
CA LYS A 125 35.58 3.40 6.45
C LYS A 125 34.58 3.02 5.36
N ASP A 126 33.89 1.90 5.56
CA ASP A 126 32.75 1.55 4.77
C ASP A 126 31.57 2.48 5.13
N LYS A 127 30.87 2.95 4.11
CA LYS A 127 29.64 3.76 4.26
C LYS A 127 28.79 3.68 3.01
N ILE A 128 27.49 3.66 3.20
CA ILE A 128 26.52 3.76 2.12
C ILE A 128 26.23 5.25 1.86
N ILE A 129 26.12 5.60 0.57
CA ILE A 129 25.74 6.96 0.16
C ILE A 129 24.23 6.95 -0.13
N PHE A 130 23.50 7.76 0.60
CA PHE A 130 22.07 7.97 0.43
C PHE A 130 21.82 9.26 -0.35
N GLU A 131 20.92 9.21 -1.32
CA GLU A 131 20.53 10.38 -2.11
C GLU A 131 19.68 11.37 -1.30
N ASP A 132 18.83 10.85 -0.42
CA ASP A 132 17.92 11.64 0.40
C ASP A 132 18.46 11.82 1.82
N ALA A 133 18.62 13.10 2.23
CA ALA A 133 19.18 13.43 3.54
C ALA A 133 18.25 13.09 4.71
N ASN A 134 16.93 13.16 4.50
CA ASN A 134 15.94 12.83 5.52
C ASN A 134 15.86 11.32 5.72
N PHE A 135 15.95 10.55 4.62
CA PHE A 135 16.05 9.10 4.71
C PHE A 135 17.33 8.66 5.43
N LYS A 136 18.47 9.27 5.08
CA LYS A 136 19.73 9.04 5.82
C LYS A 136 19.59 9.37 7.29
N ALA A 137 18.99 10.51 7.63
CA ALA A 137 18.81 10.91 9.03
C ALA A 137 17.94 9.93 9.81
N TYR A 138 16.86 9.41 9.19
CA TYR A 138 16.05 8.35 9.77
C TYR A 138 16.86 7.09 10.04
N LEU A 139 17.67 6.64 9.07
CA LEU A 139 18.48 5.42 9.21
C LEU A 139 19.54 5.58 10.31
N VAL A 140 20.24 6.72 10.34
CA VAL A 140 21.24 7.01 11.38
C VAL A 140 20.58 7.07 12.77
N ALA A 141 19.41 7.69 12.89
CA ALA A 141 18.73 7.79 14.17
C ALA A 141 18.30 6.42 14.74
N ASN A 142 18.04 5.43 13.88
CA ASN A 142 17.48 4.15 14.29
C ASN A 142 18.46 2.97 14.21
N PHE A 143 19.48 3.01 13.34
CA PHE A 143 20.28 1.84 12.98
C PHE A 143 21.79 2.06 13.03
N ASP A 144 22.28 3.28 13.23
CA ASP A 144 23.71 3.58 13.45
C ASP A 144 24.13 3.07 14.84
N THR A 145 24.74 1.89 14.85
CA THR A 145 25.06 1.15 16.09
C THR A 145 26.34 1.65 16.76
N ASP A 146 27.29 2.18 15.99
CA ASP A 146 28.57 2.70 16.50
C ASP A 146 28.57 4.22 16.68
N ARG A 147 27.50 4.90 16.29
CA ARG A 147 27.23 6.34 16.44
C ARG A 147 28.28 7.21 15.73
N ASP A 148 28.67 6.81 14.55
CA ASP A 148 29.62 7.56 13.74
C ASP A 148 28.93 8.53 12.74
N GLY A 149 27.57 8.51 12.68
CA GLY A 149 26.74 9.37 11.83
C GLY A 149 26.62 8.89 10.37
N GLU A 150 27.03 7.65 10.10
CA GLU A 150 26.94 6.98 8.79
C GLU A 150 26.24 5.63 8.95
N ILE A 151 25.89 4.99 7.84
CA ILE A 151 25.44 3.60 7.81
C ILE A 151 26.44 2.80 7.00
N SER A 152 27.05 1.82 7.62
CA SER A 152 27.95 0.85 6.99
C SER A 152 27.17 -0.28 6.34
N GLN A 153 27.81 -1.08 5.47
CA GLN A 153 27.19 -2.29 4.91
C GLN A 153 26.83 -3.32 6.00
N MET A 154 27.64 -3.40 7.07
CA MET A 154 27.36 -4.30 8.19
C MET A 154 26.08 -3.91 8.93
N GLU A 155 25.87 -2.62 9.17
CA GLU A 155 24.63 -2.11 9.79
C GLU A 155 23.43 -2.29 8.88
N ALA A 156 23.60 -1.99 7.57
CA ALA A 156 22.54 -2.21 6.58
C ALA A 156 22.08 -3.67 6.51
N LEU A 157 23.00 -4.64 6.61
CA LEU A 157 22.67 -6.07 6.70
C LEU A 157 21.90 -6.44 7.97
N GLY A 158 22.02 -5.62 9.03
CA GLY A 158 21.27 -5.80 10.28
C GLY A 158 19.83 -5.30 10.22
N ILE A 159 19.48 -4.47 9.22
CA ILE A 159 18.17 -3.84 9.11
C ILE A 159 17.16 -4.85 8.53
N LYS A 160 16.09 -5.08 9.27
CA LYS A 160 14.99 -5.97 8.88
C LYS A 160 13.69 -5.22 8.61
N ASP A 161 13.48 -4.12 9.32
CA ASP A 161 12.23 -3.38 9.30
C ASP A 161 12.51 -1.89 9.11
N ILE A 162 11.87 -1.30 8.11
CA ILE A 162 11.84 0.14 7.87
C ILE A 162 10.39 0.58 7.87
N ASN A 163 10.09 1.61 8.67
CA ASN A 163 8.80 2.28 8.67
C ASN A 163 9.05 3.79 8.73
N VAL A 164 8.88 4.45 7.60
CA VAL A 164 9.19 5.86 7.43
C VAL A 164 8.10 6.57 6.63
N SER A 165 7.69 7.77 7.07
CA SER A 165 6.83 8.64 6.28
C SER A 165 7.59 9.21 5.08
N THR A 166 6.95 9.27 3.92
CA THR A 166 7.53 9.81 2.68
C THR A 166 7.10 11.24 2.37
N GLU A 167 6.53 11.95 3.33
CA GLU A 167 6.14 13.37 3.16
C GLU A 167 7.35 14.28 2.92
N ASP A 168 8.50 13.95 3.53
CA ASP A 168 9.77 14.69 3.40
C ASP A 168 10.88 13.85 2.76
N ILE A 169 10.57 12.66 2.24
CA ILE A 169 11.54 11.71 1.67
C ILE A 169 11.15 11.45 0.21
N ALA A 170 12.00 11.87 -0.70
CA ALA A 170 11.81 11.71 -2.14
C ALA A 170 12.56 10.51 -2.73
N SER A 171 13.50 9.92 -2.00
CA SER A 171 14.27 8.75 -2.43
C SER A 171 14.62 7.87 -1.24
N VAL A 172 14.44 6.57 -1.41
CA VAL A 172 14.92 5.53 -0.47
C VAL A 172 16.10 4.75 -1.07
N SER A 173 16.85 5.36 -2.02
CA SER A 173 18.08 4.79 -2.57
C SER A 173 19.05 4.47 -1.43
N GLY A 174 19.70 3.30 -1.51
CA GLY A 174 20.51 2.71 -0.43
C GLY A 174 19.87 1.48 0.21
N ILE A 175 18.56 1.25 0.01
CA ILE A 175 17.90 0.03 0.50
C ILE A 175 18.41 -1.24 -0.19
N GLU A 176 19.03 -1.14 -1.36
CA GLU A 176 19.63 -2.26 -2.07
C GLU A 176 20.74 -2.96 -1.27
N TYR A 177 21.35 -2.27 -0.29
CA TYR A 177 22.32 -2.85 0.64
C TYR A 177 21.67 -3.60 1.81
N MET A 178 20.37 -3.40 2.04
CA MET A 178 19.61 -3.99 3.15
C MET A 178 19.00 -5.33 2.72
N THR A 179 19.86 -6.29 2.36
CA THR A 179 19.42 -7.57 1.76
C THR A 179 18.68 -8.50 2.72
N ASN A 180 18.64 -8.17 4.01
CA ASN A 180 17.86 -8.88 5.03
C ASN A 180 16.55 -8.17 5.39
N LEU A 181 16.16 -7.13 4.63
CA LEU A 181 14.92 -6.39 4.88
C LEU A 181 13.70 -7.30 4.66
N GLU A 182 12.87 -7.41 5.68
CA GLU A 182 11.65 -8.21 5.74
C GLU A 182 10.39 -7.34 5.60
N THR A 183 10.41 -6.12 6.18
CA THR A 183 9.31 -5.16 6.13
C THR A 183 9.80 -3.81 5.61
N LEU A 184 9.11 -3.27 4.61
CA LEU A 184 9.36 -1.92 4.10
C LEU A 184 8.04 -1.14 4.01
N ILE A 185 7.89 -0.16 4.89
CA ILE A 185 6.79 0.79 4.89
C ILE A 185 7.37 2.16 4.57
N CYS A 186 7.07 2.64 3.36
CA CYS A 186 7.47 3.95 2.83
C CYS A 186 6.22 4.67 2.35
N ARG A 187 5.35 5.05 3.28
CA ARG A 187 4.02 5.54 3.01
C ARG A 187 3.91 7.04 3.23
N GLY A 188 3.25 7.75 2.30
CA GLY A 188 2.74 9.10 2.54
C GLY A 188 1.44 9.08 3.34
N THR A 189 0.89 10.26 3.61
CA THR A 189 -0.47 10.39 4.15
C THR A 189 -1.46 10.74 3.04
N PHE A 190 -2.74 10.48 3.28
CA PHE A 190 -3.82 10.85 2.38
C PHE A 190 -4.67 11.92 3.07
N ASN A 191 -4.57 13.17 2.59
CA ASN A 191 -5.24 14.32 3.18
C ASN A 191 -6.01 15.10 2.11
N ASN A 192 -7.26 15.44 2.40
CA ASN A 192 -8.10 16.27 1.52
C ASN A 192 -8.23 15.77 0.07
N GLY A 193 -8.10 14.46 -0.17
CA GLY A 193 -8.21 13.86 -1.50
C GLY A 193 -6.89 13.67 -2.23
N ASP A 194 -5.75 14.08 -1.64
CA ASP A 194 -4.44 13.98 -2.27
C ASP A 194 -3.45 13.14 -1.43
N ALA A 195 -2.59 12.40 -2.11
CA ALA A 195 -1.44 11.72 -1.52
C ALA A 195 -0.30 12.72 -1.28
N SER A 196 0.36 12.66 -0.13
CA SER A 196 1.40 13.60 0.26
C SER A 196 2.83 13.07 0.13
N GLY A 197 2.99 11.77 -0.14
CA GLY A 197 4.31 11.16 -0.29
C GLY A 197 5.04 11.62 -1.54
N LEU A 198 6.36 11.71 -1.46
CA LEU A 198 7.21 12.28 -2.52
C LEU A 198 7.88 11.23 -3.40
N LEU A 199 7.75 9.92 -3.09
CA LEU A 199 8.42 8.88 -3.88
C LEU A 199 7.86 8.84 -5.31
N THR A 200 8.75 9.04 -6.29
CA THR A 200 8.46 8.89 -7.72
C THR A 200 8.91 7.54 -8.28
N SER A 201 9.81 6.86 -7.58
CA SER A 201 10.33 5.53 -7.92
C SER A 201 10.82 4.81 -6.68
N ILE A 202 10.84 3.48 -6.75
CA ILE A 202 11.44 2.61 -5.74
C ILE A 202 12.05 1.39 -6.44
N ASP A 203 13.22 0.94 -5.96
CA ASP A 203 13.87 -0.29 -6.41
C ASP A 203 14.02 -1.25 -5.22
N VAL A 204 13.19 -2.27 -5.18
CA VAL A 204 13.20 -3.34 -4.16
C VAL A 204 13.78 -4.65 -4.68
N THR A 205 14.35 -4.68 -5.88
CA THR A 205 14.80 -5.91 -6.56
C THR A 205 15.91 -6.66 -5.81
N HIS A 206 16.63 -5.96 -4.92
CA HIS A 206 17.68 -6.54 -4.08
C HIS A 206 17.18 -7.05 -2.72
N ASN A 207 15.99 -6.63 -2.29
CA ASN A 207 15.41 -6.95 -0.99
C ASN A 207 14.55 -8.22 -1.07
N LYS A 208 15.19 -9.36 -1.39
CA LYS A 208 14.51 -10.61 -1.72
C LYS A 208 13.76 -11.27 -0.57
N LYS A 209 14.03 -10.83 0.67
CA LYS A 209 13.39 -11.34 1.90
C LYS A 209 12.17 -10.52 2.32
N LEU A 210 11.77 -9.52 1.51
CA LEU A 210 10.57 -8.76 1.81
C LEU A 210 9.36 -9.68 1.85
N THR A 211 8.67 -9.63 2.99
CA THR A 211 7.38 -10.26 3.24
C THR A 211 6.24 -9.24 3.24
N SER A 212 6.54 -7.97 3.56
CA SER A 212 5.57 -6.88 3.56
C SER A 212 6.16 -5.64 2.88
N LEU A 213 5.42 -5.11 1.91
CA LEU A 213 5.74 -3.86 1.20
C LEU A 213 4.53 -2.94 1.19
N ASP A 214 4.66 -1.78 1.83
CA ASP A 214 3.67 -0.69 1.76
C ASP A 214 4.33 0.60 1.25
N VAL A 215 3.90 1.02 0.07
CA VAL A 215 4.34 2.24 -0.60
C VAL A 215 3.14 3.13 -0.97
N GLY A 216 2.07 3.00 -0.22
CA GLY A 216 0.83 3.76 -0.43
C GLY A 216 1.02 5.27 -0.32
N CYS A 217 0.07 6.02 -0.90
CA CYS A 217 0.01 7.49 -0.84
C CYS A 217 1.29 8.19 -1.32
N ASN A 218 1.84 7.74 -2.43
CA ASN A 218 2.98 8.34 -3.13
C ASN A 218 2.61 8.73 -4.58
N VAL A 219 3.60 9.02 -5.41
CA VAL A 219 3.40 9.38 -6.82
C VAL A 219 4.08 8.40 -7.77
N LEU A 220 4.20 7.14 -7.34
CA LEU A 220 4.82 6.06 -8.11
C LEU A 220 4.04 5.78 -9.40
N THR A 221 4.76 5.56 -10.49
CA THR A 221 4.18 5.16 -11.79
C THR A 221 4.43 3.70 -12.12
N ARG A 222 5.35 3.04 -11.43
CA ARG A 222 5.71 1.62 -11.58
C ARG A 222 6.38 1.10 -10.31
N ILE A 223 6.26 -0.20 -10.08
CA ILE A 223 6.99 -0.96 -9.05
C ILE A 223 7.39 -2.28 -9.70
N ASP A 224 8.64 -2.71 -9.51
CA ASP A 224 9.10 -4.05 -9.90
C ASP A 224 9.29 -4.91 -8.64
N ILE A 225 8.40 -5.89 -8.47
CA ILE A 225 8.40 -6.83 -7.35
C ILE A 225 8.79 -8.26 -7.79
N SER A 226 9.28 -8.41 -9.01
CA SER A 226 9.55 -9.74 -9.62
C SER A 226 10.53 -10.61 -8.81
N ASN A 227 11.41 -10.00 -8.02
CA ASN A 227 12.39 -10.66 -7.16
C ASN A 227 11.92 -10.87 -5.70
N ASN A 228 10.80 -10.27 -5.30
CA ASN A 228 10.31 -10.31 -3.92
C ASN A 228 9.29 -11.44 -3.74
N THR A 229 9.73 -12.67 -4.01
CA THR A 229 8.86 -13.87 -4.07
C THR A 229 8.32 -14.32 -2.71
N GLU A 230 8.86 -13.79 -1.61
CA GLU A 230 8.42 -14.05 -0.24
C GLU A 230 7.31 -13.10 0.23
N LEU A 231 6.91 -12.10 -0.61
CA LEU A 231 5.85 -11.16 -0.25
C LEU A 231 4.54 -11.88 0.07
N THR A 232 4.00 -11.56 1.24
CA THR A 232 2.67 -11.96 1.72
C THR A 232 1.70 -10.78 1.70
N GLU A 233 2.19 -9.55 1.86
CA GLU A 233 1.39 -8.34 1.87
C GLU A 233 1.99 -7.28 0.94
N LEU A 234 1.15 -6.72 0.07
CA LEU A 234 1.51 -5.69 -0.89
C LEU A 234 0.45 -4.59 -0.87
N SER A 235 0.86 -3.38 -0.52
CA SER A 235 0.03 -2.18 -0.57
C SER A 235 0.72 -1.08 -1.37
N PHE A 236 -0.01 -0.55 -2.37
CA PHE A 236 0.45 0.54 -3.23
C PHE A 236 -0.68 1.51 -3.57
N GLU A 237 -1.71 1.56 -2.75
CA GLU A 237 -2.87 2.41 -3.00
C GLU A 237 -2.50 3.91 -3.07
N ASN A 238 -3.37 4.69 -3.72
CA ASN A 238 -3.17 6.13 -3.92
C ASN A 238 -1.81 6.46 -4.56
N ASN A 239 -1.58 5.90 -5.74
CA ASN A 239 -0.40 6.14 -6.59
C ASN A 239 -0.82 6.40 -8.06
N ASN A 240 0.10 6.31 -9.00
CA ASN A 240 -0.15 6.54 -10.42
C ASN A 240 0.18 5.33 -11.30
N LEU A 241 0.16 4.11 -10.73
CA LEU A 241 0.47 2.90 -11.48
C LEU A 241 -0.56 2.64 -12.57
N THR A 242 -0.09 2.29 -13.77
CA THR A 242 -0.95 1.84 -14.89
C THR A 242 -0.98 0.32 -15.02
N THR A 243 0.00 -0.36 -14.47
CA THR A 243 0.08 -1.82 -14.43
C THR A 243 0.91 -2.28 -13.24
N ILE A 244 0.65 -3.49 -12.78
CA ILE A 244 1.46 -4.22 -11.80
C ILE A 244 1.50 -5.70 -12.21
N ASP A 245 2.69 -6.30 -12.13
CA ASP A 245 2.89 -7.74 -12.33
C ASP A 245 3.28 -8.39 -11.00
N ALA A 246 2.36 -9.13 -10.41
CA ALA A 246 2.54 -9.92 -9.21
C ALA A 246 2.63 -11.43 -9.51
N GLY A 247 2.78 -11.83 -10.78
CA GLY A 247 2.76 -13.23 -11.21
C GLY A 247 3.76 -14.13 -10.50
N ASN A 248 4.92 -13.59 -10.09
CA ASN A 248 5.95 -14.31 -9.36
C ASN A 248 5.74 -14.38 -7.84
N ASN A 249 4.83 -13.57 -7.28
CA ASN A 249 4.65 -13.40 -5.85
C ASN A 249 3.60 -14.37 -5.30
N VAL A 250 3.84 -15.67 -5.45
CA VAL A 250 2.87 -16.74 -5.15
C VAL A 250 2.51 -16.88 -3.67
N SER A 251 3.26 -16.23 -2.79
CA SER A 251 3.02 -16.18 -1.34
C SER A 251 2.05 -15.09 -0.91
N LEU A 252 1.64 -14.19 -1.82
CA LEU A 252 0.75 -13.09 -1.51
C LEU A 252 -0.59 -13.58 -0.96
N ILE A 253 -0.96 -13.00 0.18
CA ILE A 253 -2.23 -13.17 0.88
C ILE A 253 -3.12 -11.96 0.66
N ARG A 254 -2.53 -10.76 0.64
CA ARG A 254 -3.25 -9.47 0.51
C ARG A 254 -2.60 -8.59 -0.55
N ILE A 255 -3.44 -8.00 -1.39
CA ILE A 255 -3.06 -6.95 -2.33
C ILE A 255 -4.02 -5.78 -2.14
N ASN A 256 -3.48 -4.59 -1.89
CA ASN A 256 -4.20 -3.33 -1.92
C ASN A 256 -3.61 -2.40 -2.98
N GLY A 257 -4.32 -2.25 -4.08
CA GLY A 257 -3.96 -1.40 -5.22
C GLY A 257 -5.00 -0.31 -5.52
N ASP A 258 -5.79 0.08 -4.53
CA ASP A 258 -6.85 1.07 -4.67
C ASP A 258 -6.35 2.42 -5.19
N SER A 259 -7.23 3.15 -5.87
CA SER A 259 -6.96 4.55 -6.27
C SER A 259 -5.64 4.69 -7.04
N ASN A 260 -5.53 3.95 -8.13
CA ASN A 260 -4.43 4.04 -9.09
C ASN A 260 -4.98 4.35 -10.50
N LYS A 261 -4.18 4.08 -11.52
CA LYS A 261 -4.58 4.21 -12.93
C LYS A 261 -4.47 2.86 -13.64
N LEU A 262 -4.63 1.74 -12.89
CA LEU A 262 -4.41 0.39 -13.41
C LEU A 262 -5.35 0.11 -14.59
N GLU A 263 -4.76 -0.16 -15.74
CA GLU A 263 -5.43 -0.70 -16.93
C GLU A 263 -5.35 -2.23 -16.95
N THR A 264 -4.29 -2.78 -16.33
CA THR A 264 -4.07 -4.23 -16.19
C THR A 264 -3.41 -4.56 -14.86
N ILE A 265 -3.74 -5.73 -14.33
CA ILE A 265 -3.07 -6.36 -13.19
C ILE A 265 -2.82 -7.83 -13.52
N ILE A 266 -1.60 -8.33 -13.25
CA ILE A 266 -1.28 -9.76 -13.32
C ILE A 266 -1.22 -10.28 -11.90
N LEU A 267 -2.16 -11.16 -11.57
CA LEU A 267 -2.25 -11.78 -10.24
C LEU A 267 -1.38 -13.04 -10.15
N PRO A 268 -0.93 -13.44 -8.94
CA PRO A 268 -0.17 -14.66 -8.77
C PRO A 268 -1.03 -15.90 -9.05
N LEU A 269 -0.46 -16.93 -9.67
CA LEU A 269 -1.13 -18.22 -9.87
C LEU A 269 -1.12 -19.01 -8.55
N SER A 270 -1.89 -18.56 -7.57
CA SER A 270 -1.82 -19.04 -6.19
C SER A 270 -3.18 -19.07 -5.53
N LYS A 271 -3.39 -20.07 -4.66
CA LYS A 271 -4.56 -20.17 -3.77
C LYS A 271 -4.36 -19.39 -2.45
N SER A 272 -3.19 -18.80 -2.22
CA SER A 272 -2.89 -18.07 -0.99
C SER A 272 -3.54 -16.70 -0.95
N LEU A 273 -3.81 -16.09 -2.11
CA LEU A 273 -4.43 -14.77 -2.18
C LEU A 273 -5.86 -14.84 -1.63
N ALA A 274 -6.05 -14.20 -0.48
CA ALA A 274 -7.31 -14.17 0.24
C ALA A 274 -8.03 -12.82 0.06
N VAL A 275 -7.30 -11.72 0.03
CA VAL A 275 -7.87 -10.37 -0.06
C VAL A 275 -7.28 -9.63 -1.25
N LEU A 276 -8.15 -9.16 -2.15
CA LEU A 276 -7.80 -8.30 -3.27
C LEU A 276 -8.68 -7.05 -3.27
N SER A 277 -8.05 -5.88 -3.16
CA SER A 277 -8.71 -4.59 -3.38
C SER A 277 -8.00 -3.83 -4.49
N VAL A 278 -8.77 -3.47 -5.54
CA VAL A 278 -8.30 -2.73 -6.72
C VAL A 278 -9.35 -1.69 -7.16
N ARG A 279 -10.10 -1.15 -6.22
CA ARG A 279 -11.13 -0.16 -6.51
C ARG A 279 -10.54 1.17 -6.98
N TYR A 280 -11.37 1.99 -7.61
CA TYR A 280 -10.96 3.27 -8.19
C TYR A 280 -9.76 3.14 -9.14
N ASN A 281 -9.92 2.28 -10.17
CA ASN A 281 -8.94 2.04 -11.22
C ASN A 281 -9.58 2.13 -12.62
N LYS A 282 -8.90 1.64 -13.65
CA LYS A 282 -9.35 1.66 -15.04
C LYS A 282 -9.39 0.26 -15.66
N LEU A 283 -9.52 -0.78 -14.81
CA LEU A 283 -9.53 -2.17 -15.27
C LEU A 283 -10.73 -2.42 -16.18
N THR A 284 -10.47 -3.01 -17.34
CA THR A 284 -11.49 -3.48 -18.28
C THR A 284 -11.75 -4.97 -18.16
N SER A 285 -10.83 -5.70 -17.54
CA SER A 285 -10.91 -7.14 -17.21
C SER A 285 -10.15 -7.43 -15.94
N LEU A 286 -10.56 -8.46 -15.22
CA LEU A 286 -9.91 -8.93 -13.99
C LEU A 286 -10.05 -10.46 -13.92
N ASP A 287 -8.95 -11.19 -14.06
CA ASP A 287 -8.93 -12.65 -13.97
C ASP A 287 -8.53 -13.08 -12.56
N VAL A 288 -9.49 -13.57 -11.78
CA VAL A 288 -9.32 -14.12 -10.43
C VAL A 288 -9.48 -15.65 -10.40
N THR A 289 -9.65 -16.30 -11.56
CA THR A 289 -9.99 -17.74 -11.64
C THR A 289 -8.92 -18.68 -11.07
N ARG A 290 -7.68 -18.18 -10.90
CA ARG A 290 -6.59 -18.94 -10.29
C ARG A 290 -6.42 -18.68 -8.79
N ASN A 291 -7.18 -17.75 -8.25
CA ASN A 291 -7.11 -17.36 -6.84
C ASN A 291 -8.27 -17.98 -6.06
N GLU A 292 -8.31 -19.33 -6.04
CA GLU A 292 -9.42 -20.10 -5.43
C GLU A 292 -9.59 -19.83 -3.91
N GLY A 293 -8.54 -19.29 -3.24
CA GLY A 293 -8.59 -18.95 -1.82
C GLY A 293 -9.14 -17.55 -1.52
N LEU A 294 -9.59 -16.83 -2.56
CA LEU A 294 -10.09 -15.46 -2.39
C LEU A 294 -11.39 -15.48 -1.56
N ASP A 295 -11.36 -14.79 -0.40
CA ASP A 295 -12.49 -14.61 0.49
C ASP A 295 -13.07 -13.19 0.43
N SER A 296 -12.25 -12.21 0.00
CA SER A 296 -12.65 -10.80 -0.12
C SER A 296 -12.15 -10.21 -1.43
N LEU A 297 -13.08 -9.71 -2.24
CA LEU A 297 -12.79 -9.02 -3.50
C LEU A 297 -13.49 -7.66 -3.53
N ASP A 298 -12.71 -6.59 -3.66
CA ASP A 298 -13.19 -5.25 -3.96
C ASP A 298 -12.61 -4.76 -5.29
N CYS A 299 -13.47 -4.66 -6.31
CA CYS A 299 -13.13 -4.13 -7.62
C CYS A 299 -14.07 -2.98 -8.04
N GLU A 300 -14.65 -2.30 -7.06
CA GLU A 300 -15.54 -1.16 -7.23
C GLU A 300 -14.87 -0.04 -8.06
N TRP A 301 -15.67 0.76 -8.76
CA TRP A 301 -15.18 1.88 -9.57
C TRP A 301 -14.09 1.48 -10.56
N ASN A 302 -14.45 0.56 -11.46
CA ASN A 302 -13.67 0.17 -12.62
C ASN A 302 -14.53 0.22 -13.90
N THR A 303 -14.13 -0.45 -14.96
CA THR A 303 -14.90 -0.53 -16.22
C THR A 303 -15.09 -1.97 -16.67
N LEU A 304 -15.20 -2.90 -15.71
CA LEU A 304 -15.36 -4.33 -15.96
C LEU A 304 -16.71 -4.59 -16.64
N SER A 305 -16.70 -5.32 -17.76
CA SER A 305 -17.92 -5.77 -18.46
C SER A 305 -18.27 -7.22 -18.15
N GLU A 306 -17.34 -7.97 -17.57
CA GLU A 306 -17.49 -9.36 -17.13
C GLU A 306 -16.64 -9.62 -15.90
N LEU A 307 -17.03 -10.60 -15.07
CA LEU A 307 -16.29 -11.05 -13.90
C LEU A 307 -16.61 -12.54 -13.67
N ASP A 308 -15.62 -13.41 -13.89
CA ASP A 308 -15.76 -14.85 -13.67
C ASP A 308 -15.33 -15.21 -12.24
N LEU A 309 -16.32 -15.59 -11.42
CA LEU A 309 -16.14 -16.01 -10.03
C LEU A 309 -16.34 -17.51 -9.81
N SER A 310 -16.46 -18.28 -10.88
CA SER A 310 -16.80 -19.72 -10.83
C SER A 310 -15.82 -20.57 -10.00
N ARG A 311 -14.60 -20.08 -9.78
CA ARG A 311 -13.57 -20.77 -8.99
C ARG A 311 -13.37 -20.19 -7.59
N ASN A 312 -13.94 -19.02 -7.29
CA ASN A 312 -13.77 -18.32 -6.02
C ASN A 312 -14.86 -18.73 -5.02
N THR A 313 -14.94 -20.04 -4.73
CA THR A 313 -16.02 -20.63 -3.94
C THR A 313 -15.97 -20.28 -2.45
N SER A 314 -14.84 -19.72 -1.98
CA SER A 314 -14.66 -19.24 -0.60
C SER A 314 -15.07 -17.78 -0.39
N LEU A 315 -15.56 -17.10 -1.44
CA LEU A 315 -15.84 -15.68 -1.39
C LEU A 315 -16.96 -15.35 -0.39
N VAL A 316 -16.63 -14.47 0.57
CA VAL A 316 -17.53 -14.00 1.64
C VAL A 316 -17.97 -12.56 1.37
N TYR A 317 -17.06 -11.72 0.87
CA TYR A 317 -17.29 -10.33 0.53
C TYR A 317 -17.00 -10.09 -0.95
N LEU A 318 -17.95 -9.49 -1.65
CA LEU A 318 -17.81 -9.04 -3.03
C LEU A 318 -18.33 -7.61 -3.17
N ASN A 319 -17.44 -6.69 -3.55
CA ASN A 319 -17.81 -5.38 -4.04
C ASN A 319 -17.39 -5.22 -5.51
N CYS A 320 -18.36 -5.22 -6.40
CA CYS A 320 -18.19 -4.96 -7.83
C CYS A 320 -19.06 -3.78 -8.31
N GLY A 321 -19.43 -2.89 -7.40
CA GLY A 321 -20.21 -1.69 -7.69
C GLY A 321 -19.54 -0.76 -8.68
N VAL A 322 -20.30 0.08 -9.34
CA VAL A 322 -19.83 1.07 -10.32
C VAL A 322 -18.89 0.46 -11.37
N ASN A 323 -19.47 -0.48 -12.13
CA ASN A 323 -18.80 -1.15 -13.26
C ASN A 323 -19.76 -1.19 -14.48
N LYS A 324 -19.50 -2.05 -15.45
CA LYS A 324 -20.33 -2.22 -16.66
C LYS A 324 -20.84 -3.66 -16.81
N LEU A 325 -21.01 -4.36 -15.69
CA LEU A 325 -21.45 -5.75 -15.69
C LEU A 325 -22.91 -5.86 -16.19
N ASN A 326 -23.11 -6.69 -17.21
CA ASN A 326 -24.45 -7.02 -17.71
C ASN A 326 -25.04 -8.24 -16.99
N THR A 327 -24.19 -9.12 -16.49
CA THR A 327 -24.53 -10.35 -15.78
C THR A 327 -23.49 -10.62 -14.69
N LEU A 328 -23.91 -11.33 -13.64
CA LEU A 328 -23.02 -11.81 -12.58
C LEU A 328 -23.49 -13.21 -12.17
N ASP A 329 -22.66 -14.22 -12.45
CA ASP A 329 -22.97 -15.60 -12.04
C ASP A 329 -22.41 -15.89 -10.65
N LEU A 330 -23.29 -16.07 -9.69
CA LEU A 330 -22.97 -16.36 -8.29
C LEU A 330 -23.29 -17.82 -7.91
N SER A 331 -23.57 -18.69 -8.87
CA SER A 331 -24.01 -20.07 -8.62
C SER A 331 -23.03 -20.91 -7.80
N HIS A 332 -21.75 -20.51 -7.76
CA HIS A 332 -20.67 -21.17 -7.04
C HIS A 332 -20.25 -20.45 -5.74
N ASN A 333 -20.76 -19.24 -5.47
CA ASN A 333 -20.31 -18.40 -4.36
C ASN A 333 -21.26 -18.53 -3.15
N THR A 334 -21.44 -19.75 -2.67
CA THR A 334 -22.43 -20.09 -1.63
C THR A 334 -22.08 -19.58 -0.24
N GLU A 335 -20.84 -19.14 -0.03
CA GLU A 335 -20.34 -18.58 1.23
C GLU A 335 -20.56 -17.07 1.34
N LEU A 336 -21.07 -16.43 0.27
CA LEU A 336 -21.20 -14.98 0.19
C LEU A 336 -22.14 -14.44 1.27
N GLU A 337 -21.63 -13.51 2.09
CA GLU A 337 -22.34 -12.83 3.15
C GLU A 337 -22.68 -11.38 2.81
N GLU A 338 -21.84 -10.73 2.00
CA GLU A 338 -22.03 -9.34 1.58
C GLU A 338 -21.78 -9.21 0.08
N LEU A 339 -22.78 -8.69 -0.63
CA LEU A 339 -22.74 -8.41 -2.06
C LEU A 339 -23.07 -6.93 -2.30
N VAL A 340 -22.10 -6.20 -2.83
CA VAL A 340 -22.25 -4.83 -3.31
C VAL A 340 -22.07 -4.82 -4.83
N ALA A 341 -23.16 -4.62 -5.57
CA ALA A 341 -23.20 -4.70 -7.03
C ALA A 341 -23.98 -3.53 -7.67
N TYR A 342 -24.11 -2.43 -6.93
CA TYR A 342 -24.86 -1.25 -7.38
C TYR A 342 -24.21 -0.57 -8.59
N THR A 343 -25.00 0.21 -9.31
CA THR A 343 -24.54 0.98 -10.48
C THR A 343 -23.78 0.11 -11.49
N ASN A 344 -24.51 -0.87 -12.05
CA ASN A 344 -24.08 -1.72 -13.16
C ASN A 344 -25.16 -1.72 -14.26
N GLN A 345 -25.11 -2.68 -15.18
CA GLN A 345 -26.06 -2.80 -16.30
C GLN A 345 -26.86 -4.12 -16.26
N MET A 346 -26.98 -4.72 -15.08
CA MET A 346 -27.61 -6.04 -14.92
C MET A 346 -29.12 -5.96 -15.10
N THR A 347 -29.65 -6.85 -15.94
CA THR A 347 -31.10 -7.05 -16.11
C THR A 347 -31.65 -8.20 -15.26
N MET A 348 -30.75 -9.05 -14.77
CA MET A 348 -31.04 -10.17 -13.89
C MET A 348 -29.94 -10.34 -12.86
N LEU A 349 -30.29 -10.73 -11.64
CA LEU A 349 -29.36 -11.12 -10.59
C LEU A 349 -29.93 -12.32 -9.85
N ASP A 350 -29.29 -13.50 -9.96
CA ASP A 350 -29.68 -14.71 -9.25
C ASP A 350 -28.83 -14.92 -7.99
N VAL A 351 -29.44 -14.68 -6.83
CA VAL A 351 -28.84 -14.90 -5.50
C VAL A 351 -29.38 -16.17 -4.82
N SER A 352 -30.10 -17.04 -5.55
CA SER A 352 -30.78 -18.23 -4.99
C SER A 352 -29.82 -19.25 -4.35
N LYS A 353 -28.52 -19.20 -4.68
CA LYS A 353 -27.47 -20.03 -4.08
C LYS A 353 -26.75 -19.36 -2.90
N CYS A 354 -26.91 -18.05 -2.75
CA CYS A 354 -26.19 -17.24 -1.75
C CYS A 354 -27.07 -17.06 -0.49
N ASN A 355 -27.44 -18.16 0.14
CA ASN A 355 -28.38 -18.16 1.27
C ASN A 355 -27.82 -17.56 2.57
N LYS A 356 -26.52 -17.26 2.62
CA LYS A 356 -25.84 -16.60 3.75
C LYS A 356 -25.79 -15.09 3.64
N ILE A 357 -26.33 -14.51 2.56
CA ILE A 357 -26.28 -13.06 2.35
C ILE A 357 -26.99 -12.35 3.51
N LYS A 358 -26.27 -11.43 4.12
CA LYS A 358 -26.70 -10.51 5.18
C LYS A 358 -26.90 -9.10 4.66
N GLU A 359 -26.09 -8.69 3.69
CA GLU A 359 -26.16 -7.38 3.07
C GLU A 359 -26.15 -7.54 1.54
N LEU A 360 -27.18 -7.03 0.89
CA LEU A 360 -27.33 -7.03 -0.56
C LEU A 360 -27.60 -5.60 -1.03
N ASP A 361 -26.66 -5.06 -1.78
CA ASP A 361 -26.83 -3.82 -2.52
C ASP A 361 -26.75 -4.12 -4.03
N CYS A 362 -27.89 -4.02 -4.71
CA CYS A 362 -28.02 -4.17 -6.15
C CYS A 362 -28.72 -2.95 -6.78
N GLY A 363 -28.67 -1.82 -6.11
CA GLY A 363 -29.29 -0.57 -6.55
C GLY A 363 -28.70 -0.05 -7.87
N SER A 364 -29.47 0.82 -8.54
CA SER A 364 -29.03 1.47 -9.80
C SER A 364 -28.56 0.46 -10.86
N ASN A 365 -29.42 -0.53 -11.14
CA ASN A 365 -29.27 -1.50 -12.22
C ASN A 365 -30.52 -1.45 -13.14
N HIS A 366 -30.74 -2.48 -13.93
CA HIS A 366 -31.91 -2.62 -14.82
C HIS A 366 -32.73 -3.88 -14.49
N LEU A 367 -32.72 -4.28 -13.20
CA LEU A 367 -33.43 -5.50 -12.77
C LEU A 367 -34.93 -5.34 -12.95
N GLU A 368 -35.53 -6.24 -13.71
CA GLU A 368 -37.01 -6.34 -13.85
C GLU A 368 -37.63 -7.21 -12.74
N THR A 369 -36.83 -8.13 -12.21
CA THR A 369 -37.23 -9.04 -11.12
C THR A 369 -36.06 -9.26 -10.14
N LEU A 370 -36.37 -9.51 -8.87
CA LEU A 370 -35.41 -9.87 -7.85
C LEU A 370 -36.01 -10.92 -6.90
N ASP A 371 -35.48 -12.15 -6.95
CA ASP A 371 -35.88 -13.23 -6.03
C ASP A 371 -34.87 -13.35 -4.88
N ILE A 372 -35.27 -12.92 -3.70
CA ILE A 372 -34.53 -13.01 -2.44
C ILE A 372 -35.11 -14.04 -1.47
N GLY A 373 -36.03 -14.91 -1.95
CA GLY A 373 -36.74 -15.87 -1.10
C GLY A 373 -35.85 -16.84 -0.31
N ARG A 374 -34.58 -17.01 -0.75
CA ARG A 374 -33.58 -17.84 -0.05
C ARG A 374 -32.68 -17.06 0.90
N CYS A 375 -32.68 -15.74 0.85
CA CYS A 375 -31.77 -14.88 1.65
C CYS A 375 -32.36 -14.66 3.06
N THR A 376 -32.48 -15.72 3.85
CA THR A 376 -33.18 -15.68 5.15
C THR A 376 -32.37 -15.02 6.28
N GLU A 377 -31.12 -14.72 6.07
CA GLU A 377 -30.24 -14.00 7.02
C GLU A 377 -30.13 -12.50 6.72
N LEU A 378 -30.85 -12.01 5.71
CA LEU A 378 -30.76 -10.66 5.21
C LEU A 378 -31.04 -9.62 6.32
N ARG A 379 -30.20 -8.60 6.40
CA ARG A 379 -30.24 -7.50 7.36
C ARG A 379 -30.42 -6.15 6.69
N ILE A 380 -29.75 -5.99 5.54
CA ILE A 380 -29.82 -4.79 4.70
C ILE A 380 -30.15 -5.25 3.28
N LEU A 381 -31.17 -4.65 2.69
CA LEU A 381 -31.46 -4.75 1.27
C LEU A 381 -31.52 -3.36 0.67
N ASP A 382 -30.70 -3.13 -0.34
CA ASP A 382 -30.78 -2.00 -1.24
C ASP A 382 -31.01 -2.50 -2.67
N CYS A 383 -32.17 -2.19 -3.23
CA CYS A 383 -32.56 -2.48 -4.61
C CYS A 383 -33.18 -1.24 -5.28
N GLU A 384 -32.81 -0.05 -4.80
CA GLU A 384 -33.29 1.22 -5.36
C GLU A 384 -32.90 1.38 -6.83
N TRP A 385 -33.67 2.21 -7.53
CA TRP A 385 -33.35 2.61 -8.92
C TRP A 385 -33.16 1.41 -9.85
N ASN A 386 -34.20 0.55 -9.91
CA ASN A 386 -34.30 -0.59 -10.81
C ASN A 386 -35.62 -0.56 -11.61
N GLY A 387 -35.93 -1.65 -12.30
CA GLY A 387 -37.17 -1.83 -13.07
C GLY A 387 -38.22 -2.70 -12.39
N LEU A 388 -38.14 -2.90 -11.06
CA LEU A 388 -38.98 -3.85 -10.33
C LEU A 388 -40.45 -3.41 -10.32
N ASP A 389 -41.34 -4.22 -10.85
CA ASP A 389 -42.80 -4.02 -10.74
C ASP A 389 -43.44 -4.83 -9.60
N GLU A 390 -42.75 -5.84 -9.10
CA GLU A 390 -43.07 -6.64 -7.92
C GLU A 390 -41.80 -6.89 -7.08
N LEU A 391 -41.93 -6.91 -5.77
CA LEU A 391 -40.89 -7.29 -4.83
C LEU A 391 -41.54 -8.07 -3.67
N THR A 392 -41.08 -9.30 -3.47
CA THR A 392 -41.52 -10.12 -2.34
C THR A 392 -40.42 -10.21 -1.30
N ILE A 393 -40.68 -9.66 -0.10
CA ILE A 393 -39.75 -9.73 1.03
C ILE A 393 -40.12 -10.98 1.85
N PRO A 394 -39.18 -11.92 2.05
CA PRO A 394 -39.44 -13.07 2.91
C PRO A 394 -39.62 -12.63 4.38
N PRO A 395 -40.27 -13.46 5.22
CA PRO A 395 -40.60 -13.10 6.62
C PRO A 395 -39.36 -13.09 7.52
N ILE A 396 -38.51 -12.08 7.32
CA ILE A 396 -37.22 -11.94 8.00
C ILE A 396 -37.32 -10.84 9.06
N THR A 397 -37.22 -11.20 10.34
CA THR A 397 -37.19 -10.22 11.44
C THR A 397 -35.84 -9.57 11.66
N SER A 398 -34.77 -10.12 11.07
CA SER A 398 -33.42 -9.54 11.09
C SER A 398 -33.23 -8.35 10.13
N LEU A 399 -34.12 -8.20 9.12
CA LEU A 399 -34.11 -7.10 8.16
C LEU A 399 -34.42 -5.79 8.89
N TYR A 400 -33.41 -4.90 9.01
CA TYR A 400 -33.59 -3.63 9.70
C TYR A 400 -33.47 -2.41 8.77
N LYS A 401 -32.94 -2.60 7.55
CA LYS A 401 -32.93 -1.57 6.50
C LYS A 401 -33.46 -2.15 5.20
N LEU A 402 -34.39 -1.46 4.59
CA LEU A 402 -34.93 -1.77 3.28
C LEU A 402 -34.99 -0.49 2.46
N TYR A 403 -34.25 -0.47 1.36
CA TYR A 403 -34.28 0.57 0.35
C TYR A 403 -34.77 -0.05 -0.96
N CYS A 404 -35.93 0.37 -1.42
CA CYS A 404 -36.55 -0.09 -2.67
C CYS A 404 -37.16 1.08 -3.47
N GLY A 405 -36.68 2.29 -3.21
CA GLY A 405 -37.13 3.48 -3.91
C GLY A 405 -36.79 3.48 -5.40
N GLY A 406 -37.46 4.34 -6.19
CA GLY A 406 -37.15 4.49 -7.62
C GLY A 406 -37.44 3.23 -8.46
N ASN A 407 -38.51 2.50 -8.18
CA ASN A 407 -38.96 1.33 -8.90
C ASN A 407 -40.43 1.51 -9.45
N TYR A 408 -41.07 0.45 -9.86
CA TYR A 408 -42.47 0.49 -10.37
C TYR A 408 -43.45 -0.29 -9.48
N LEU A 409 -43.11 -0.47 -8.19
CA LEU A 409 -43.90 -1.26 -7.24
C LEU A 409 -45.29 -0.67 -7.04
N LYS A 410 -46.31 -1.50 -7.19
CA LYS A 410 -47.72 -1.12 -7.01
C LYS A 410 -48.25 -1.43 -5.61
N SER A 411 -47.59 -2.33 -4.92
CA SER A 411 -47.85 -2.74 -3.53
C SER A 411 -46.58 -3.36 -2.95
N LEU A 412 -46.44 -3.35 -1.64
CA LEU A 412 -45.35 -4.02 -0.92
C LEU A 412 -45.89 -4.49 0.44
N ASP A 413 -45.71 -5.77 0.76
CA ASP A 413 -46.05 -6.34 2.06
C ASP A 413 -44.77 -6.50 2.90
N ILE A 414 -44.69 -5.75 3.97
CA ILE A 414 -43.59 -5.78 4.95
C ILE A 414 -44.10 -6.17 6.35
N SER A 415 -45.34 -6.68 6.45
CA SER A 415 -46.00 -6.96 7.72
C SER A 415 -45.26 -7.98 8.60
N ALA A 416 -44.50 -8.88 7.97
CA ALA A 416 -43.67 -9.88 8.67
C ALA A 416 -42.26 -9.35 9.06
N ASN A 417 -41.82 -8.19 8.54
CA ASN A 417 -40.48 -7.64 8.74
C ASN A 417 -40.48 -6.65 9.92
N THR A 418 -40.87 -7.14 11.08
CA THR A 418 -41.07 -6.32 12.28
C THR A 418 -39.79 -5.68 12.84
N GLY A 419 -38.62 -6.10 12.37
CA GLY A 419 -37.31 -5.55 12.74
C GLY A 419 -36.93 -4.28 12.01
N LEU A 420 -37.69 -3.85 10.99
CA LEU A 420 -37.37 -2.67 10.18
C LEU A 420 -37.27 -1.40 11.03
N ARG A 421 -36.14 -0.69 10.83
CA ARG A 421 -35.84 0.60 11.44
C ARG A 421 -35.76 1.72 10.41
N THR A 422 -35.26 1.41 9.22
CA THR A 422 -35.22 2.32 8.09
C THR A 422 -35.93 1.66 6.91
N PHE A 423 -36.90 2.37 6.36
CA PHE A 423 -37.64 1.90 5.19
C PHE A 423 -37.80 3.05 4.21
N ASP A 424 -37.26 2.85 3.00
CA ASP A 424 -37.44 3.74 1.87
C ASP A 424 -38.13 2.99 0.72
N CYS A 425 -39.31 3.44 0.36
CA CYS A 425 -40.06 2.98 -0.82
C CYS A 425 -40.51 4.15 -1.71
N SER A 426 -39.80 5.27 -1.63
CA SER A 426 -40.10 6.48 -2.41
C SER A 426 -40.02 6.23 -3.91
N GLY A 427 -40.63 7.10 -4.73
CA GLY A 427 -40.55 7.01 -6.18
C GLY A 427 -41.10 5.70 -6.75
N ASN A 428 -42.27 5.25 -6.26
CA ASN A 428 -42.95 4.03 -6.70
C ASN A 428 -44.40 4.32 -7.14
N GLN A 429 -45.23 3.28 -7.26
CA GLN A 429 -46.61 3.39 -7.63
C GLN A 429 -47.56 2.84 -6.55
N ILE A 430 -47.09 2.81 -5.28
CA ILE A 430 -47.80 2.21 -4.15
C ILE A 430 -49.05 3.03 -3.83
N LYS A 431 -50.21 2.36 -3.79
CA LYS A 431 -51.49 3.00 -3.49
C LYS A 431 -51.88 2.95 -2.02
N SER A 432 -51.43 1.92 -1.33
CA SER A 432 -51.66 1.72 0.10
C SER A 432 -50.43 1.09 0.75
N LEU A 433 -50.10 1.55 1.92
CA LEU A 433 -48.94 1.08 2.68
C LEU A 433 -49.37 0.80 4.11
N ASP A 434 -49.27 -0.47 4.53
CA ASP A 434 -49.49 -0.88 5.91
C ASP A 434 -48.17 -1.04 6.65
N VAL A 435 -47.92 -0.16 7.60
CA VAL A 435 -46.70 -0.15 8.47
C VAL A 435 -47.04 -0.47 9.94
N SER A 436 -48.30 -0.94 10.19
CA SER A 436 -48.82 -1.13 11.55
C SER A 436 -48.02 -2.13 12.40
N ASN A 437 -47.37 -3.10 11.77
CA ASN A 437 -46.50 -4.09 12.43
C ASN A 437 -45.03 -3.64 12.58
N ASN A 438 -44.59 -2.60 11.87
CA ASN A 438 -43.22 -2.17 11.81
C ASN A 438 -42.91 -1.14 12.90
N THR A 439 -43.28 -1.42 14.14
CA THR A 439 -43.24 -0.48 15.28
C THR A 439 -41.81 -0.07 15.68
N ALA A 440 -40.77 -0.74 15.15
CA ALA A 440 -39.36 -0.39 15.32
C ALA A 440 -38.89 0.72 14.38
N LEU A 441 -39.69 1.16 13.41
CA LEU A 441 -39.31 2.18 12.43
C LEU A 441 -38.92 3.50 13.12
N ASN A 442 -37.73 3.99 12.74
CA ASN A 442 -37.24 5.31 13.06
C ASN A 442 -37.33 6.26 11.87
N ASP A 443 -37.13 5.72 10.67
CA ASP A 443 -37.06 6.46 9.41
C ASP A 443 -38.00 5.81 8.40
N LEU A 444 -38.98 6.58 7.91
CA LEU A 444 -39.90 6.16 6.87
C LEU A 444 -39.89 7.20 5.75
N ASN A 445 -39.53 6.74 4.56
CA ASN A 445 -39.68 7.49 3.32
C ASN A 445 -40.62 6.73 2.38
N CYS A 446 -41.79 7.29 2.14
CA CYS A 446 -42.78 6.82 1.17
C CYS A 446 -43.22 7.95 0.23
N SER A 447 -42.39 8.99 0.05
CA SER A 447 -42.66 10.10 -0.86
C SER A 447 -42.76 9.63 -2.31
N ASP A 448 -43.32 10.48 -3.18
CA ASP A 448 -43.50 10.21 -4.62
C ASP A 448 -44.11 8.82 -4.88
N ASN A 449 -45.34 8.63 -4.38
CA ASN A 449 -46.15 7.44 -4.54
C ASN A 449 -47.63 7.79 -4.88
N LYS A 450 -48.54 6.84 -4.74
CA LYS A 450 -49.99 7.02 -4.99
C LYS A 450 -50.81 6.77 -3.73
N ILE A 451 -50.24 7.06 -2.55
CA ILE A 451 -50.85 6.78 -1.25
C ILE A 451 -51.93 7.85 -0.96
N GLU A 452 -53.16 7.45 -0.76
CA GLU A 452 -54.26 8.34 -0.42
C GLU A 452 -54.48 8.47 1.09
N THR A 453 -54.12 7.45 1.86
CA THR A 453 -54.20 7.43 3.33
C THR A 453 -53.01 6.71 3.92
N LEU A 454 -52.47 7.25 5.02
CA LEU A 454 -51.34 6.64 5.73
C LEU A 454 -51.61 6.62 7.23
N ASP A 455 -51.42 5.48 7.86
CA ASP A 455 -51.53 5.32 9.32
C ASP A 455 -50.15 5.03 9.95
N ILE A 456 -49.63 6.02 10.66
CA ILE A 456 -48.36 5.92 11.41
C ILE A 456 -48.59 5.88 12.93
N SER A 457 -49.84 5.78 13.38
CA SER A 457 -50.20 5.87 14.81
C SER A 457 -49.58 4.80 15.70
N LYS A 458 -49.09 3.69 15.10
CA LYS A 458 -48.34 2.63 15.81
C LYS A 458 -46.83 2.86 15.88
N LEU A 459 -46.30 3.80 15.09
CA LEU A 459 -44.86 4.01 14.93
C LEU A 459 -44.31 4.95 16.03
N THR A 460 -44.28 4.47 17.26
CA THR A 460 -43.90 5.27 18.42
C THR A 460 -42.42 5.64 18.46
N ASN A 461 -41.59 4.97 17.66
CA ASN A 461 -40.14 5.22 17.54
C ASN A 461 -39.78 6.12 16.36
N LEU A 462 -40.74 6.54 15.54
CA LEU A 462 -40.51 7.31 14.31
C LEU A 462 -39.89 8.66 14.63
N LYS A 463 -38.82 9.00 13.90
CA LYS A 463 -38.08 10.26 14.00
C LYS A 463 -38.11 11.08 12.74
N ASN A 464 -38.11 10.40 11.59
CA ASN A 464 -38.15 11.06 10.29
C ASN A 464 -39.26 10.47 9.44
N LEU A 465 -40.10 11.34 8.86
CA LEU A 465 -41.20 10.97 7.97
C LEU A 465 -41.12 11.82 6.70
N TYR A 466 -41.06 11.14 5.56
CA TYR A 466 -41.17 11.74 4.23
C TYR A 466 -42.33 11.06 3.53
N CYS A 467 -43.42 11.80 3.25
CA CYS A 467 -44.62 11.28 2.57
C CYS A 467 -45.19 12.33 1.60
N ASP A 468 -44.42 13.34 1.24
CA ASP A 468 -44.75 14.32 0.22
C ASP A 468 -44.91 13.68 -1.18
N ASP A 469 -45.37 14.45 -2.15
CA ASP A 469 -45.59 14.00 -3.52
C ASP A 469 -46.50 12.73 -3.60
N ASN A 470 -47.51 12.65 -2.70
CA ASN A 470 -48.57 11.67 -2.68
C ASN A 470 -49.93 12.36 -2.79
N PRO A 471 -50.99 11.72 -3.33
CA PRO A 471 -52.35 12.22 -3.24
C PRO A 471 -52.94 12.04 -1.83
N LEU A 472 -52.11 12.25 -0.80
CA LEU A 472 -52.45 11.97 0.59
C LEU A 472 -53.55 12.92 1.08
N SER A 473 -54.68 12.38 1.42
CA SER A 473 -55.83 13.13 1.97
C SER A 473 -55.93 13.04 3.49
N THR A 474 -55.45 11.93 4.06
CA THR A 474 -55.58 11.66 5.49
C THR A 474 -54.33 10.98 6.06
N LEU A 475 -53.82 11.53 7.17
CA LEU A 475 -52.70 10.97 7.95
C LEU A 475 -53.20 10.66 9.38
N TYR A 476 -53.13 9.37 9.77
CA TYR A 476 -53.46 8.95 11.12
C TYR A 476 -52.21 8.92 11.99
N ILE A 477 -52.27 9.54 13.15
CA ILE A 477 -51.18 9.67 14.10
C ILE A 477 -51.61 9.36 15.52
N PHE A 478 -50.69 9.12 16.45
CA PHE A 478 -50.97 9.25 17.87
C PHE A 478 -50.77 10.71 18.33
N LYS A 479 -51.41 11.09 19.44
CA LYS A 479 -51.38 12.46 19.94
C LYS A 479 -49.93 12.97 20.17
N GLY A 480 -49.61 14.09 19.56
CA GLY A 480 -48.29 14.74 19.69
C GLY A 480 -47.18 14.10 18.88
N GLN A 481 -47.47 13.09 18.03
CA GLN A 481 -46.43 12.39 17.25
C GLN A 481 -45.63 13.32 16.34
N LEU A 482 -46.32 14.22 15.64
CA LEU A 482 -45.65 15.13 14.69
C LEU A 482 -44.71 16.12 15.36
N ASP A 483 -44.93 16.48 16.63
CA ASP A 483 -44.07 17.36 17.40
C ASP A 483 -42.75 16.66 17.80
N GLY A 484 -42.77 15.32 17.88
CA GLY A 484 -41.61 14.49 18.19
C GLY A 484 -40.72 14.17 16.99
N LEU A 485 -41.18 14.44 15.77
CA LEU A 485 -40.37 14.18 14.56
C LEU A 485 -39.25 15.21 14.41
N ARG A 486 -38.08 14.73 14.05
CA ARG A 486 -36.90 15.57 13.74
C ARG A 486 -37.00 16.16 12.35
N LYS A 487 -37.47 15.35 11.40
CA LYS A 487 -37.70 15.74 10.01
C LYS A 487 -39.08 15.25 9.58
N LYS A 488 -39.81 16.10 8.86
CA LYS A 488 -41.09 15.75 8.31
C LYS A 488 -41.36 16.49 7.00
N GLU A 489 -41.77 15.76 5.98
CA GLU A 489 -42.26 16.29 4.71
C GLU A 489 -43.62 15.68 4.46
N ILE A 490 -44.66 16.48 4.63
CA ILE A 490 -46.08 16.10 4.54
C ILE A 490 -46.73 17.02 3.53
N PRO A 491 -47.54 16.52 2.58
CA PRO A 491 -48.24 17.37 1.60
C PRO A 491 -49.13 18.42 2.27
N ASP A 492 -49.30 19.57 1.61
CA ASP A 492 -50.22 20.59 2.07
C ASP A 492 -51.68 20.12 2.03
N GLY A 493 -52.47 20.51 3.01
CA GLY A 493 -53.89 20.24 3.05
C GLY A 493 -54.31 18.85 3.52
N VAL A 494 -53.35 18.04 3.99
CA VAL A 494 -53.62 16.71 4.55
C VAL A 494 -54.43 16.83 5.85
N LYS A 495 -55.52 16.08 5.97
CA LYS A 495 -56.28 15.96 7.21
C LYS A 495 -55.51 15.09 8.21
N ILE A 496 -55.11 15.67 9.33
CA ILE A 496 -54.48 14.94 10.42
C ILE A 496 -55.54 14.40 11.37
N ILE A 497 -55.53 13.10 11.65
CA ILE A 497 -56.41 12.45 12.61
C ILE A 497 -55.56 11.91 13.75
N ASP A 498 -55.60 12.56 14.91
CA ASP A 498 -54.96 12.08 16.13
C ASP A 498 -55.92 11.19 16.93
N GLY A 499 -55.42 10.12 17.55
CA GLY A 499 -56.22 9.13 18.30
C GLY A 499 -56.96 9.69 19.50
N SER A 500 -57.01 11.02 19.71
CA SER A 500 -57.77 11.67 20.78
C SER A 500 -59.23 11.94 20.37
N THR A 501 -59.61 11.73 19.09
CA THR A 501 -60.94 12.09 18.57
C THR A 501 -61.94 10.93 18.64
N THR A 502 -62.06 10.24 19.78
CA THR A 502 -63.29 9.50 20.10
C THR A 502 -64.29 10.44 20.80
N GLY A 503 -64.72 11.48 20.11
CA GLY A 503 -65.74 12.40 20.63
C GLY A 503 -65.62 13.83 20.10
N GLY A 504 -66.21 14.08 18.93
CA GLY A 504 -66.70 15.36 18.45
C GLY A 504 -65.75 16.57 18.48
N ASN A 505 -65.35 16.97 17.36
CA ASN A 505 -65.12 18.23 16.66
C ASN A 505 -63.86 18.20 15.79
N ASP A 506 -64.06 18.47 14.52
CA ASP A 506 -63.01 18.66 13.52
C ASP A 506 -62.07 19.83 13.93
N ASP A 507 -60.85 19.48 14.28
CA ASP A 507 -59.76 20.49 14.32
C ASP A 507 -58.83 20.23 13.14
N THR A 508 -59.04 20.98 12.05
CA THR A 508 -58.22 20.96 10.84
C THR A 508 -57.02 21.82 11.04
N THR A 509 -55.90 21.20 11.45
CA THR A 509 -54.60 21.87 11.34
C THR A 509 -54.06 21.65 9.92
N THR A 510 -54.04 22.73 9.13
CA THR A 510 -53.42 22.74 7.81
C THR A 510 -51.89 22.62 7.95
N GLY A 511 -51.33 21.52 7.47
CA GLY A 511 -49.88 21.34 7.39
C GLY A 511 -49.28 22.27 6.34
N GLY A 512 -48.41 23.18 6.78
CA GLY A 512 -47.56 23.99 5.90
C GLY A 512 -46.21 23.29 5.72
N LYS A 513 -45.64 23.37 4.53
CA LYS A 513 -44.30 22.87 4.25
C LYS A 513 -43.28 23.59 5.16
N ILE A 514 -42.82 22.91 6.20
CA ILE A 514 -41.78 23.41 7.08
C ILE A 514 -40.50 22.61 6.77
N THR A 515 -39.66 23.17 5.92
CA THR A 515 -38.28 22.71 5.73
C THR A 515 -37.47 23.34 6.87
N LEU A 516 -36.97 22.53 7.76
CA LEU A 516 -35.92 22.97 8.71
C LEU A 516 -34.59 22.50 8.14
N GLU A 517 -33.66 23.47 7.94
CA GLU A 517 -32.26 23.26 7.53
C GLU A 517 -31.44 22.41 8.51
#